data_71e690c0f1bbc35a62cac8ecdc4a5ed4
#
_entry.id   71e690c0f1bbc35a62cac8ecdc4a5ed4
#
_cell.length_a   1.000
_cell.length_b   1.000
_cell.length_c   1.000
_cell.angle_alpha   90.00
_cell.angle_beta   90.00
_cell.angle_gamma   90.00
#
_symmetry.space_group_name_H-M   'P 1'
#
loop_
_entity.id
_entity.type
_entity.pdbx_description
1 polymer ?
#
loop_
_entity_poly.entity_id
_entity_poly.type
_entity_poly.pdbx_seq_one_letter_code
_entity_poly.pdbx_strand_id
1 'polypeptide(L)'
;MRLLKSFFVVLTLVALWACVSCDGQKEYPWNPEWDKYPSQTEPEDSVEVEKPDTNQTIDTIPPVVPPTPEKPAGKARMVWIDAAANFKDYANDKSRISEDMARIKETGFTAVIVDVRPTNSGVLFNSSVESPLRQVDAWVTGGYKWLQRTADFDYLQAFTDAGKEVGLDVYASINTMVGGCECPYGLGTAGFLYEDASKRSWASVVNTKDGLVSTMDMGTGTKFLNPANDEVVAYLLDLLADLASYDLDGIILDRCRYDDNELQSDFSDVSREKFEAYIGSKIENWPDDIFAPGADALTGNGTEMQKKWMEFRAKVIHDFIEKASDRVHSVNPDLRFGAYVGGWYSSYYYSGVNWASPKYETSANYRWATPDYNEYGYADHCDIMIIGAYASTSKIYGSGEWTMQGFCRRAETLFAGDVPFVGGPDIGNSSGFEKGGQGHLMPSIVDACINASTEGMFFFDLCHIKMYDYWDDIKTAFDGYINNL
;
A
#
# COMPACT_ATOMS: atom_id res chain seq x y z
N MET A 1 58.35 -4.45 -18.42
CA MET A 1 57.71 -3.38 -19.13
C MET A 1 56.25 -3.30 -18.67
N ARG A 2 56.02 -2.30 -17.88
CA ARG A 2 54.77 -1.95 -17.20
C ARG A 2 53.78 -1.36 -18.22
N LEU A 3 52.50 -1.43 -17.85
CA LEU A 3 51.31 -0.81 -18.43
C LEU A 3 50.39 -1.77 -19.19
N LEU A 4 49.39 -2.24 -18.44
CA LEU A 4 47.98 -2.42 -18.81
C LEU A 4 47.25 -3.13 -17.68
N LYS A 5 46.98 -2.43 -16.59
CA LYS A 5 45.95 -2.79 -15.57
C LYS A 5 45.33 -1.49 -15.15
N SER A 6 44.24 -1.11 -15.76
CA SER A 6 43.25 -0.12 -15.26
C SER A 6 42.23 0.14 -16.35
N PHE A 7 41.22 -0.73 -16.49
CA PHE A 7 39.94 -0.41 -17.18
C PHE A 7 39.01 -1.62 -17.07
N PHE A 8 38.60 -1.98 -15.88
CA PHE A 8 37.45 -2.88 -15.66
C PHE A 8 36.99 -2.77 -14.19
N VAL A 9 36.54 -1.62 -13.76
CA VAL A 9 35.81 -1.41 -12.49
C VAL A 9 34.95 -0.15 -12.62
N VAL A 10 34.03 -0.07 -13.56
CA VAL A 10 32.99 0.98 -13.59
C VAL A 10 31.77 0.49 -14.38
N LEU A 11 31.32 -0.74 -14.24
CA LEU A 11 30.08 -1.17 -14.92
C LEU A 11 29.27 -2.22 -14.14
N THR A 12 29.35 -2.21 -12.81
CA THR A 12 28.56 -3.11 -11.95
C THR A 12 27.89 -2.37 -10.79
N LEU A 13 27.53 -1.11 -10.95
CA LEU A 13 26.86 -0.30 -9.90
C LEU A 13 25.58 0.40 -10.38
N VAL A 14 24.92 -0.09 -11.42
CA VAL A 14 23.68 0.52 -11.95
C VAL A 14 22.49 -0.45 -11.97
N ALA A 15 22.65 -1.68 -11.50
CA ALA A 15 21.58 -2.69 -11.55
C ALA A 15 20.95 -3.03 -10.16
N LEU A 16 21.23 -2.27 -9.12
CA LEU A 16 20.74 -2.56 -7.75
C LEU A 16 19.76 -1.51 -7.20
N TRP A 17 19.07 -0.74 -8.08
CA TRP A 17 18.20 0.36 -7.66
C TRP A 17 16.76 0.29 -8.21
N ALA A 18 16.25 -0.88 -8.49
CA ALA A 18 14.94 -1.02 -9.12
C ALA A 18 13.88 -1.84 -8.36
N CYS A 19 14.13 -2.22 -7.11
CA CYS A 19 13.12 -2.90 -6.28
C CYS A 19 13.05 -2.23 -4.93
N VAL A 20 12.55 -0.98 -4.90
CA VAL A 20 12.10 -0.37 -3.65
C VAL A 20 10.59 -0.33 -3.71
N SER A 21 9.99 -1.41 -3.25
CA SER A 21 8.63 -1.41 -2.74
C SER A 21 8.53 -0.31 -1.67
N CYS A 22 7.33 0.14 -1.35
CA CYS A 22 7.03 1.04 -0.23
C CYS A 22 7.48 0.45 1.12
N ASP A 23 8.74 0.09 1.23
CA ASP A 23 9.35 -0.36 2.46
C ASP A 23 9.84 0.86 3.20
N GLY A 24 9.22 1.15 4.34
CA GLY A 24 9.68 2.17 5.28
C GLY A 24 11.08 1.92 5.86
N GLN A 25 11.88 1.11 5.21
CA GLN A 25 13.24 0.72 5.61
C GLN A 25 14.35 1.46 4.89
N LYS A 26 14.05 2.48 4.06
CA LYS A 26 15.09 3.38 3.59
C LYS A 26 15.61 4.19 4.75
N GLU A 27 16.92 4.09 5.03
CA GLU A 27 17.63 5.08 5.83
C GLU A 27 17.53 6.43 5.11
N TYR A 28 16.62 7.30 5.59
CA TYR A 28 16.57 8.67 5.13
C TYR A 28 17.66 9.45 5.88
N PRO A 29 18.53 10.16 5.17
CA PRO A 29 19.47 11.03 5.84
C PRO A 29 18.68 12.08 6.64
N TRP A 30 18.95 12.14 7.96
CA TRP A 30 18.37 13.14 8.85
C TRP A 30 18.60 14.56 8.30
N ASN A 31 17.54 15.36 8.21
CA ASN A 31 17.61 16.76 7.84
C ASN A 31 17.38 17.62 9.09
N PRO A 32 18.39 18.41 9.56
CA PRO A 32 18.25 19.27 10.74
C PRO A 32 17.18 20.35 10.63
N GLU A 33 16.66 20.62 9.44
CA GLU A 33 15.60 21.61 9.25
C GLU A 33 14.22 21.12 9.67
N TRP A 34 14.03 19.82 9.89
CA TRP A 34 12.77 19.25 10.34
C TRP A 34 12.43 19.58 11.80
N ASP A 35 13.41 20.01 12.58
CA ASP A 35 13.21 20.46 13.97
C ASP A 35 12.66 21.90 14.09
N LYS A 36 12.43 22.60 12.98
CA LYS A 36 12.04 24.02 12.97
C LYS A 36 10.53 24.28 12.97
N TYR A 37 9.68 23.25 13.03
CA TYR A 37 8.26 23.48 13.23
C TYR A 37 8.00 23.82 14.71
N PRO A 38 7.47 25.02 15.02
CA PRO A 38 7.20 25.39 16.39
C PRO A 38 6.13 24.48 16.97
N SER A 39 6.44 23.84 18.09
CA SER A 39 5.43 23.30 18.98
C SER A 39 4.50 24.45 19.37
N GLN A 40 3.23 24.38 19.00
CA GLN A 40 2.25 25.36 19.43
C GLN A 40 2.15 25.28 20.95
N THR A 41 2.55 26.37 21.61
CA THR A 41 2.31 26.60 23.03
C THR A 41 0.81 26.72 23.24
N GLU A 42 0.30 25.96 24.21
CA GLU A 42 -1.07 26.04 24.69
C GLU A 42 -1.47 27.48 25.02
N PRO A 43 -2.68 27.92 24.66
CA PRO A 43 -3.22 29.15 25.22
C PRO A 43 -3.85 28.83 26.58
N GLU A 44 -3.28 29.35 27.64
CA GLU A 44 -3.99 29.62 28.90
C GLU A 44 -5.04 30.71 28.60
N ASP A 45 -6.32 30.37 28.72
CA ASP A 45 -7.28 31.19 29.42
C ASP A 45 -8.67 30.52 29.45
N SER A 46 -9.09 30.26 30.69
CA SER A 46 -10.42 29.78 31.04
C SER A 46 -11.43 30.96 30.99
N VAL A 47 -12.39 30.90 30.08
CA VAL A 47 -13.57 31.78 30.13
C VAL A 47 -14.77 30.92 30.61
N GLU A 48 -15.26 31.31 31.81
CA GLU A 48 -16.54 30.81 32.35
C GLU A 48 -17.70 31.21 31.43
N VAL A 49 -18.44 30.21 30.91
CA VAL A 49 -19.69 30.44 30.14
C VAL A 49 -20.88 30.26 31.05
N GLU A 50 -21.63 31.34 31.27
CA GLU A 50 -22.92 31.34 31.96
C GLU A 50 -23.94 30.44 31.24
N LYS A 51 -24.70 29.65 32.02
CA LYS A 51 -25.79 28.80 31.51
C LYS A 51 -27.01 29.64 31.13
N PRO A 52 -27.60 29.46 29.95
CA PRO A 52 -28.86 30.10 29.62
C PRO A 52 -30.05 29.37 30.25
N ASP A 53 -31.01 30.16 30.67
CA ASP A 53 -32.27 29.82 31.32
C ASP A 53 -33.21 29.08 30.35
N THR A 54 -33.80 27.97 30.82
CA THR A 54 -34.73 27.13 30.07
C THR A 54 -36.15 27.61 30.27
N ASN A 55 -36.74 28.29 29.29
CA ASN A 55 -38.18 28.24 28.98
C ASN A 55 -38.52 29.00 27.69
N GLN A 56 -38.48 28.31 26.56
CA GLN A 56 -39.23 28.72 25.37
C GLN A 56 -39.77 27.48 24.65
N THR A 57 -41.07 27.49 24.40
CA THR A 57 -41.83 26.54 23.60
C THR A 57 -41.27 26.45 22.18
N ILE A 58 -40.86 25.26 21.78
CA ILE A 58 -40.32 24.98 20.46
C ILE A 58 -41.47 24.74 19.49
N ASP A 59 -41.70 25.67 18.56
CA ASP A 59 -42.42 25.39 17.32
C ASP A 59 -41.59 24.40 16.48
N THR A 60 -42.18 23.24 16.19
CA THR A 60 -41.55 22.21 15.39
C THR A 60 -41.40 22.64 13.94
N ILE A 61 -40.22 23.15 13.57
CA ILE A 61 -39.82 23.27 12.17
C ILE A 61 -39.53 21.86 11.62
N PRO A 62 -40.09 21.47 10.47
CA PRO A 62 -39.74 20.17 9.88
C PRO A 62 -38.23 20.06 9.67
N PRO A 63 -37.63 18.87 9.87
CA PRO A 63 -36.20 18.72 9.69
C PRO A 63 -35.82 19.12 8.26
N VAL A 64 -34.95 20.12 8.13
CA VAL A 64 -34.27 20.43 6.89
C VAL A 64 -33.35 19.28 6.59
N VAL A 65 -33.69 18.44 5.62
CA VAL A 65 -32.80 17.44 5.07
C VAL A 65 -31.62 18.21 4.46
N PRO A 66 -30.38 18.02 4.95
CA PRO A 66 -29.24 18.67 4.32
C PRO A 66 -29.19 18.28 2.84
N PRO A 67 -28.86 19.20 1.94
CA PRO A 67 -28.70 18.86 0.54
C PRO A 67 -27.66 17.75 0.41
N THR A 68 -27.96 16.71 -0.34
CA THR A 68 -26.98 15.66 -0.69
C THR A 68 -25.75 16.36 -1.25
N PRO A 69 -24.55 16.10 -0.73
CA PRO A 69 -23.33 16.73 -1.25
C PRO A 69 -23.24 16.49 -2.75
N GLU A 70 -23.10 17.55 -3.54
CA GLU A 70 -22.85 17.40 -4.98
C GLU A 70 -21.57 16.61 -5.18
N LYS A 71 -21.61 15.60 -6.07
CA LYS A 71 -20.43 14.82 -6.43
C LYS A 71 -19.36 15.80 -6.94
N PRO A 72 -18.10 15.72 -6.42
CA PRO A 72 -17.04 16.60 -6.85
C PRO A 72 -16.82 16.54 -8.37
N ALA A 73 -16.55 17.71 -8.98
CA ALA A 73 -16.26 17.76 -10.41
C ALA A 73 -14.99 17.00 -10.75
N GLY A 74 -14.98 16.32 -11.90
CA GLY A 74 -13.83 15.62 -12.44
C GLY A 74 -13.56 14.26 -11.80
N LYS A 75 -12.38 13.71 -12.09
CA LYS A 75 -11.91 12.42 -11.59
C LYS A 75 -11.48 12.50 -10.12
N ALA A 76 -11.39 11.35 -9.47
CA ALA A 76 -10.95 11.22 -8.09
C ALA A 76 -9.54 11.81 -7.88
N ARG A 77 -9.37 12.48 -6.75
CA ARG A 77 -8.10 13.04 -6.27
C ARG A 77 -7.91 12.57 -4.84
N MET A 78 -7.10 11.54 -4.68
CA MET A 78 -6.94 10.83 -3.41
C MET A 78 -5.63 11.16 -2.73
N VAL A 79 -5.56 11.02 -1.42
CA VAL A 79 -4.32 11.04 -0.66
C VAL A 79 -4.21 9.83 0.25
N TRP A 80 -3.03 9.20 0.27
CA TRP A 80 -2.73 8.10 1.17
C TRP A 80 -2.34 8.65 2.54
N ILE A 81 -2.80 8.01 3.59
CA ILE A 81 -2.47 8.32 4.99
C ILE A 81 -1.80 7.07 5.57
N ASP A 82 -0.47 6.99 5.43
CA ASP A 82 0.32 5.91 6.00
C ASP A 82 0.23 5.91 7.53
N ALA A 83 -0.02 4.74 8.13
CA ALA A 83 -0.23 4.64 9.57
C ALA A 83 1.02 5.04 10.36
N ALA A 84 2.19 4.52 9.99
CA ALA A 84 3.42 4.76 10.74
C ALA A 84 3.87 6.23 10.64
N ALA A 85 3.79 6.81 9.43
CA ALA A 85 4.25 8.17 9.17
C ALA A 85 3.36 9.26 9.81
N ASN A 86 2.05 8.97 9.92
CA ASN A 86 1.08 9.93 10.47
C ASN A 86 0.61 9.61 11.90
N PHE A 87 1.10 8.52 12.51
CA PHE A 87 0.64 8.05 13.82
C PHE A 87 0.82 9.07 14.94
N LYS A 88 1.91 9.83 14.92
CA LYS A 88 2.21 10.88 15.90
C LYS A 88 1.10 11.96 16.00
N ASP A 89 0.42 12.21 14.87
CA ASP A 89 -0.60 13.25 14.78
C ASP A 89 -1.98 12.73 15.20
N TYR A 90 -2.25 11.45 14.95
CA TYR A 90 -3.62 10.91 15.03
C TYR A 90 -3.86 9.87 16.13
N ALA A 91 -2.80 9.24 16.65
CA ALA A 91 -2.94 8.13 17.59
C ALA A 91 -3.78 8.48 18.84
N ASN A 92 -3.66 9.71 19.34
CA ASN A 92 -4.28 10.16 20.58
C ASN A 92 -5.13 11.44 20.44
N ASP A 93 -5.28 11.96 19.23
CA ASP A 93 -5.94 13.23 18.98
C ASP A 93 -7.00 13.11 17.87
N LYS A 94 -8.26 12.90 18.27
CA LYS A 94 -9.40 12.84 17.34
C LYS A 94 -9.65 14.20 16.66
N SER A 95 -9.39 15.32 17.35
CA SER A 95 -9.60 16.66 16.79
C SER A 95 -8.65 16.92 15.63
N ARG A 96 -7.41 16.44 15.75
CA ARG A 96 -6.42 16.54 14.68
C ARG A 96 -6.83 15.79 13.41
N ILE A 97 -7.50 14.64 13.55
CA ILE A 97 -8.08 13.93 12.39
C ILE A 97 -9.08 14.84 11.68
N SER A 98 -10.03 15.44 12.42
CA SER A 98 -11.05 16.32 11.84
C SER A 98 -10.45 17.57 11.17
N GLU A 99 -9.45 18.19 11.79
CA GLU A 99 -8.76 19.36 11.24
C GLU A 99 -8.05 19.05 9.93
N ASP A 100 -7.26 17.95 9.90
CA ASP A 100 -6.53 17.56 8.70
C ASP A 100 -7.47 17.06 7.59
N MET A 101 -8.58 16.37 7.90
CA MET A 101 -9.61 16.01 6.93
C MET A 101 -10.28 17.24 6.30
N ALA A 102 -10.57 18.28 7.08
CA ALA A 102 -11.07 19.55 6.55
C ALA A 102 -10.04 20.20 5.61
N ARG A 103 -8.74 20.24 6.00
CA ARG A 103 -7.67 20.78 5.16
C ARG A 103 -7.46 19.99 3.86
N ILE A 104 -7.52 18.67 3.92
CA ILE A 104 -7.50 17.80 2.74
C ILE A 104 -8.62 18.18 1.78
N LYS A 105 -9.85 18.35 2.30
CA LYS A 105 -11.00 18.78 1.49
C LYS A 105 -10.81 20.16 0.86
N GLU A 106 -10.35 21.13 1.63
CA GLU A 106 -10.07 22.50 1.16
C GLU A 106 -9.00 22.56 0.08
N THR A 107 -8.04 21.64 0.12
CA THR A 107 -7.00 21.48 -0.90
C THR A 107 -7.55 20.95 -2.23
N GLY A 108 -8.76 20.36 -2.22
CA GLY A 108 -9.43 19.86 -3.42
C GLY A 108 -9.37 18.35 -3.61
N PHE A 109 -8.91 17.62 -2.60
CA PHE A 109 -9.03 16.15 -2.59
C PHE A 109 -10.49 15.72 -2.51
N THR A 110 -10.78 14.54 -3.03
CA THR A 110 -12.11 13.94 -3.04
C THR A 110 -12.22 12.71 -2.15
N ALA A 111 -11.09 12.08 -1.86
CA ALA A 111 -11.03 10.87 -1.03
C ALA A 111 -9.69 10.76 -0.28
N VAL A 112 -9.71 9.94 0.76
CA VAL A 112 -8.51 9.49 1.49
C VAL A 112 -8.41 7.96 1.48
N ILE A 113 -7.17 7.44 1.50
CA ILE A 113 -6.88 6.02 1.71
C ILE A 113 -6.13 5.94 3.04
N VAL A 114 -6.79 5.43 4.08
CA VAL A 114 -6.25 5.37 5.45
C VAL A 114 -5.68 3.98 5.70
N ASP A 115 -4.37 3.88 5.94
CA ASP A 115 -3.76 2.63 6.39
C ASP A 115 -4.18 2.35 7.84
N VAL A 116 -4.86 1.22 8.03
CA VAL A 116 -5.37 0.79 9.33
C VAL A 116 -4.79 -0.54 9.81
N ARG A 117 -3.80 -1.05 9.09
CA ARG A 117 -3.02 -2.24 9.48
C ARG A 117 -1.56 -2.05 9.07
N PRO A 118 -0.76 -1.36 9.93
CA PRO A 118 0.62 -1.01 9.63
C PRO A 118 1.54 -2.24 9.54
N THR A 119 2.77 -2.03 9.11
CA THR A 119 3.76 -3.09 8.83
C THR A 119 4.23 -3.87 10.05
N ASN A 120 3.96 -3.40 11.27
CA ASN A 120 4.20 -4.20 12.48
C ASN A 120 3.12 -5.25 12.75
N SER A 121 2.13 -5.38 11.84
CA SER A 121 0.96 -6.24 11.99
C SER A 121 0.06 -5.87 13.19
N GLY A 122 -1.21 -6.05 13.05
CA GLY A 122 -2.23 -5.62 14.00
C GLY A 122 -3.04 -4.46 13.44
N VAL A 123 -4.16 -4.17 14.04
CA VAL A 123 -5.20 -3.31 13.46
C VAL A 123 -5.41 -2.02 14.25
N LEU A 124 -5.89 -0.98 13.57
CA LEU A 124 -6.29 0.31 14.13
C LEU A 124 -7.81 0.50 14.04
N PHE A 125 -8.55 -0.60 14.07
CA PHE A 125 -10.01 -0.63 14.11
C PHE A 125 -10.49 -1.76 15.04
N ASN A 126 -11.76 -1.79 15.39
CA ASN A 126 -12.31 -2.86 16.20
C ASN A 126 -12.50 -4.12 15.37
N SER A 127 -11.90 -5.22 15.79
CA SER A 127 -11.97 -6.50 15.10
C SER A 127 -12.28 -7.63 16.08
N SER A 128 -12.99 -8.64 15.60
CA SER A 128 -13.23 -9.89 16.32
C SER A 128 -12.03 -10.83 16.30
N VAL A 129 -11.09 -10.59 15.37
CA VAL A 129 -9.92 -11.43 15.10
C VAL A 129 -8.70 -10.94 15.86
N GLU A 130 -8.52 -9.62 15.94
CA GLU A 130 -7.38 -8.97 16.62
C GLU A 130 -7.84 -7.83 17.52
N SER A 131 -7.10 -7.61 18.61
CA SER A 131 -7.28 -6.41 19.43
C SER A 131 -6.62 -5.21 18.77
N PRO A 132 -7.23 -4.00 18.86
CA PRO A 132 -6.61 -2.79 18.31
C PRO A 132 -5.23 -2.51 18.91
N LEU A 133 -4.30 -2.10 18.04
CA LEU A 133 -2.95 -1.75 18.42
C LEU A 133 -2.90 -0.62 19.45
N ARG A 134 -2.01 -0.79 20.43
CA ARG A 134 -1.71 0.22 21.44
C ARG A 134 -0.37 0.91 21.23
N GLN A 135 0.39 0.50 20.20
CA GLN A 135 1.63 1.16 19.79
C GLN A 135 1.94 0.85 18.33
N VAL A 136 2.62 1.77 17.69
CA VAL A 136 3.16 1.62 16.34
C VAL A 136 4.62 2.08 16.35
N ASP A 137 5.47 1.45 15.56
CA ASP A 137 6.84 1.89 15.26
C ASP A 137 6.77 3.08 14.29
N ALA A 138 6.34 4.22 14.81
CA ALA A 138 6.06 5.39 14.02
C ALA A 138 7.33 6.03 13.47
N TRP A 139 7.25 6.45 12.21
CA TRP A 139 8.30 7.24 11.59
C TRP A 139 8.28 8.67 12.15
N VAL A 140 9.41 9.09 12.70
CA VAL A 140 9.61 10.42 13.28
C VAL A 140 10.96 10.96 12.84
N THR A 141 11.19 12.27 13.04
CA THR A 141 12.50 12.86 12.76
C THR A 141 13.63 12.08 13.44
N GLY A 142 14.57 11.59 12.62
CA GLY A 142 15.72 10.82 13.10
C GLY A 142 15.48 9.31 13.21
N GLY A 143 14.41 8.77 12.64
CA GLY A 143 14.16 7.33 12.52
C GLY A 143 12.82 6.88 13.06
N TYR A 144 12.71 5.59 13.40
CA TYR A 144 11.49 5.00 13.94
C TYR A 144 11.54 4.98 15.47
N LYS A 145 10.38 5.20 16.11
CA LYS A 145 10.19 5.11 17.56
C LYS A 145 8.83 4.49 17.87
N TRP A 146 8.77 3.73 18.97
CA TRP A 146 7.48 3.31 19.50
C TRP A 146 6.70 4.52 19.99
N LEU A 147 5.53 4.77 19.39
CA LEU A 147 4.54 5.71 19.89
C LEU A 147 3.35 4.94 20.46
N GLN A 148 2.96 5.33 21.69
CA GLN A 148 1.85 4.71 22.39
C GLN A 148 0.53 5.35 22.00
N ARG A 149 -0.48 4.52 21.78
CA ARG A 149 -1.87 4.92 21.65
C ARG A 149 -2.60 4.63 22.96
N THR A 150 -2.95 5.68 23.66
CA THR A 150 -3.66 5.65 24.96
C THR A 150 -5.13 6.06 24.83
N ALA A 151 -5.51 6.66 23.71
CA ALA A 151 -6.88 7.06 23.44
C ALA A 151 -7.81 5.85 23.27
N ASP A 152 -9.07 6.04 23.65
CA ASP A 152 -10.11 5.00 23.63
C ASP A 152 -11.06 5.12 22.41
N PHE A 153 -10.97 6.20 21.61
CA PHE A 153 -11.77 6.31 20.40
C PHE A 153 -11.36 5.26 19.36
N ASP A 154 -12.30 4.79 18.56
CA ASP A 154 -12.00 3.96 17.39
C ASP A 154 -11.32 4.80 16.32
N TYR A 155 -10.08 4.41 15.96
CA TYR A 155 -9.23 5.17 15.03
C TYR A 155 -9.86 5.28 13.64
N LEU A 156 -10.31 4.15 13.07
CA LEU A 156 -10.95 4.15 11.75
C LEU A 156 -12.28 4.89 11.76
N GLN A 157 -13.12 4.67 12.80
CA GLN A 157 -14.38 5.38 12.94
C GLN A 157 -14.18 6.90 13.01
N ALA A 158 -13.09 7.37 13.61
CA ALA A 158 -12.81 8.80 13.64
C ALA A 158 -12.54 9.38 12.25
N PHE A 159 -11.90 8.62 11.36
CA PHE A 159 -11.70 9.03 9.95
C PHE A 159 -12.99 8.97 9.15
N THR A 160 -13.81 7.92 9.31
CA THR A 160 -15.11 7.83 8.60
C THR A 160 -16.06 8.92 9.04
N ASP A 161 -16.14 9.23 10.34
CA ASP A 161 -16.94 10.34 10.88
C ASP A 161 -16.50 11.68 10.27
N ALA A 162 -15.18 11.96 10.30
CA ALA A 162 -14.62 13.20 9.79
C ALA A 162 -14.77 13.32 8.25
N GLY A 163 -14.57 12.22 7.51
CA GLY A 163 -14.79 12.16 6.07
C GLY A 163 -16.23 12.52 5.68
N LYS A 164 -17.18 11.91 6.40
CA LYS A 164 -18.62 12.17 6.20
C LYS A 164 -18.98 13.63 6.50
N GLU A 165 -18.40 14.22 7.55
CA GLU A 165 -18.65 15.62 7.91
C GLU A 165 -18.20 16.58 6.82
N VAL A 166 -17.05 16.35 6.17
CA VAL A 166 -16.50 17.24 5.15
C VAL A 166 -16.80 16.81 3.71
N GLY A 167 -17.43 15.64 3.51
CA GLY A 167 -17.76 15.09 2.19
C GLY A 167 -16.52 14.57 1.44
N LEU A 168 -15.66 13.83 2.11
CA LEU A 168 -14.57 13.03 1.55
C LEU A 168 -14.96 11.56 1.58
N ASP A 169 -14.73 10.85 0.48
CA ASP A 169 -14.80 9.40 0.47
C ASP A 169 -13.63 8.81 1.30
N VAL A 170 -13.89 7.76 2.08
CA VAL A 170 -12.89 7.14 2.96
C VAL A 170 -12.69 5.68 2.58
N TYR A 171 -11.50 5.37 2.09
CA TYR A 171 -11.04 4.01 1.84
C TYR A 171 -10.14 3.57 2.99
N ALA A 172 -10.30 2.33 3.45
CA ALA A 172 -9.34 1.72 4.38
C ALA A 172 -8.32 0.89 3.61
N SER A 173 -7.04 0.99 3.99
CA SER A 173 -5.98 0.13 3.47
C SER A 173 -5.41 -0.77 4.56
N ILE A 174 -5.00 -1.99 4.18
CA ILE A 174 -4.31 -2.92 5.07
C ILE A 174 -3.05 -3.48 4.40
N ASN A 175 -1.96 -3.63 5.15
CA ASN A 175 -0.78 -4.40 4.73
C ASN A 175 -1.11 -5.90 4.84
N THR A 176 -1.67 -6.49 3.79
CA THR A 176 -2.42 -7.74 3.79
C THR A 176 -1.59 -8.94 4.27
N MET A 177 -0.48 -9.25 3.60
CA MET A 177 0.32 -10.44 3.89
C MET A 177 1.42 -10.17 4.94
N VAL A 178 1.21 -9.20 5.82
CA VAL A 178 2.17 -8.89 6.90
C VAL A 178 1.71 -9.50 8.21
N GLY A 179 2.59 -10.20 8.91
CA GLY A 179 2.34 -10.86 10.20
C GLY A 179 3.18 -10.33 11.36
N GLY A 180 4.10 -9.41 11.08
CA GLY A 180 4.97 -8.80 12.08
C GLY A 180 6.21 -8.19 11.49
N CYS A 181 7.07 -7.66 12.35
CA CYS A 181 8.39 -7.15 11.96
C CYS A 181 9.44 -7.42 13.03
N GLU A 182 10.69 -7.57 12.62
CA GLU A 182 11.84 -7.19 13.42
C GLU A 182 12.14 -5.74 13.09
N CYS A 183 11.65 -4.85 13.94
CA CYS A 183 11.54 -3.44 13.63
C CYS A 183 12.91 -2.76 13.60
N PRO A 184 13.12 -1.73 12.74
CA PRO A 184 14.41 -1.08 12.57
C PRO A 184 14.87 -0.32 13.83
N TYR A 185 16.11 0.14 13.81
CA TYR A 185 16.71 0.98 14.88
C TYR A 185 16.69 0.34 16.28
N GLY A 186 16.72 -0.99 16.35
CA GLY A 186 16.78 -1.71 17.63
C GLY A 186 15.48 -1.68 18.42
N LEU A 187 14.36 -1.42 17.78
CA LEU A 187 13.04 -1.43 18.41
C LEU A 187 12.57 -2.84 18.82
N GLY A 188 13.24 -3.89 18.32
CA GLY A 188 12.88 -5.28 18.61
C GLY A 188 11.79 -5.80 17.71
N THR A 189 11.06 -6.81 18.16
CA THR A 189 10.05 -7.53 17.38
C THR A 189 8.64 -7.10 17.75
N ALA A 190 7.73 -7.13 16.77
CA ALA A 190 6.30 -6.87 16.96
C ALA A 190 5.45 -7.72 16.01
N GLY A 191 4.17 -7.84 16.31
CA GLY A 191 3.17 -8.54 15.53
C GLY A 191 2.93 -9.98 15.98
N PHE A 192 1.77 -10.48 15.57
CA PHE A 192 1.24 -11.74 16.10
C PHE A 192 2.12 -12.97 15.79
N LEU A 193 2.94 -12.95 14.73
CA LEU A 193 3.89 -14.02 14.46
C LEU A 193 4.96 -14.17 15.56
N TYR A 194 5.23 -13.11 16.31
CA TYR A 194 6.13 -13.12 17.48
C TYR A 194 5.39 -13.34 18.79
N GLU A 195 4.15 -12.87 18.87
CA GLU A 195 3.34 -12.89 20.09
C GLU A 195 2.61 -14.23 20.29
N ASP A 196 2.25 -14.92 19.19
CA ASP A 196 1.58 -16.22 19.20
C ASP A 196 2.44 -17.30 18.55
N ALA A 197 3.08 -18.10 19.37
CA ALA A 197 3.97 -19.20 18.93
C ALA A 197 3.26 -20.22 18.02
N SER A 198 1.94 -20.39 18.12
CA SER A 198 1.17 -21.30 17.27
C SER A 198 1.07 -20.82 15.83
N LYS A 199 1.19 -19.51 15.60
CA LYS A 199 1.14 -18.88 14.26
C LYS A 199 2.50 -18.71 13.61
N ARG A 200 3.58 -19.06 14.31
CA ARG A 200 4.95 -18.90 13.76
C ARG A 200 5.13 -19.64 12.41
N SER A 201 4.46 -20.75 12.22
CA SER A 201 4.48 -21.55 10.98
C SER A 201 3.72 -20.89 9.81
N TRP A 202 3.02 -19.79 10.05
CA TRP A 202 2.35 -19.02 9.00
C TRP A 202 3.30 -18.12 8.21
N ALA A 203 4.52 -17.90 8.74
CA ALA A 203 5.53 -17.09 8.09
C ALA A 203 6.11 -17.77 6.85
N SER A 204 6.48 -16.97 5.86
CA SER A 204 7.16 -17.43 4.64
C SER A 204 8.49 -18.12 4.93
N VAL A 205 8.85 -19.06 4.05
CA VAL A 205 10.13 -19.79 4.07
C VAL A 205 10.95 -19.45 2.83
N VAL A 206 12.18 -19.03 3.03
CA VAL A 206 13.09 -18.53 2.00
C VAL A 206 14.12 -19.60 1.61
N ASN A 207 14.32 -19.77 0.31
CA ASN A 207 15.39 -20.59 -0.26
C ASN A 207 16.71 -19.82 -0.24
N THR A 208 17.45 -19.94 0.86
CA THR A 208 18.77 -19.30 1.02
C THR A 208 19.88 -20.20 0.49
N LYS A 209 21.09 -19.65 0.31
CA LYS A 209 22.29 -20.44 -0.05
C LYS A 209 22.63 -21.54 0.95
N ASP A 210 22.17 -21.40 2.20
CA ASP A 210 22.45 -22.33 3.29
C ASP A 210 21.26 -23.27 3.59
N GLY A 211 20.22 -23.25 2.74
CA GLY A 211 19.00 -24.06 2.83
C GLY A 211 17.74 -23.24 3.05
N LEU A 212 16.66 -23.92 3.37
CA LEU A 212 15.37 -23.31 3.64
C LEU A 212 15.33 -22.67 5.03
N VAL A 213 15.02 -21.39 5.11
CA VAL A 213 15.01 -20.63 6.38
C VAL A 213 13.68 -19.87 6.50
N SER A 214 13.00 -20.01 7.64
CA SER A 214 11.83 -19.16 7.93
C SER A 214 12.24 -17.69 8.03
N THR A 215 11.42 -16.80 7.48
CA THR A 215 11.64 -15.34 7.64
C THR A 215 11.69 -14.92 9.12
N MET A 216 11.08 -15.71 10.02
CA MET A 216 11.16 -15.51 11.47
C MET A 216 12.55 -15.74 12.07
N ASP A 217 13.43 -16.44 11.36
CA ASP A 217 14.82 -16.70 11.75
C ASP A 217 15.82 -15.85 10.96
N MET A 218 15.32 -14.97 10.10
CA MET A 218 16.10 -13.95 9.39
C MET A 218 16.09 -12.63 10.21
N GLY A 219 17.09 -11.77 9.94
CA GLY A 219 17.24 -10.50 10.68
C GLY A 219 16.14 -9.46 10.41
N THR A 220 16.48 -8.21 10.69
CA THR A 220 15.58 -7.03 10.60
C THR A 220 14.78 -7.00 9.30
N GLY A 221 13.48 -6.73 9.44
CA GLY A 221 12.57 -6.59 8.30
C GLY A 221 11.16 -7.06 8.61
N THR A 222 10.28 -6.77 7.68
CA THR A 222 8.88 -7.21 7.71
C THR A 222 8.80 -8.74 7.58
N LYS A 223 7.92 -9.35 8.36
CA LYS A 223 7.65 -10.79 8.34
C LYS A 223 6.33 -11.04 7.63
N PHE A 224 6.43 -11.61 6.43
CA PHE A 224 5.26 -11.91 5.61
C PHE A 224 4.67 -13.27 5.95
N LEU A 225 3.37 -13.35 5.79
CA LEU A 225 2.58 -14.57 5.86
C LEU A 225 2.73 -15.35 4.55
N ASN A 226 2.65 -16.67 4.62
CA ASN A 226 2.56 -17.50 3.44
C ASN A 226 1.15 -17.41 2.82
N PRO A 227 0.98 -16.83 1.61
CA PRO A 227 -0.34 -16.70 0.99
C PRO A 227 -0.96 -18.04 0.61
N ALA A 228 -0.16 -19.11 0.48
CA ALA A 228 -0.64 -20.46 0.17
C ALA A 228 -1.22 -21.20 1.40
N ASN A 229 -1.06 -20.67 2.61
CA ASN A 229 -1.56 -21.30 3.83
C ASN A 229 -3.06 -21.01 4.02
N ASP A 230 -3.90 -22.05 4.09
CA ASP A 230 -5.35 -21.91 4.22
C ASP A 230 -5.78 -21.27 5.55
N GLU A 231 -5.01 -21.44 6.63
CA GLU A 231 -5.28 -20.77 7.91
C GLU A 231 -5.02 -19.26 7.81
N VAL A 232 -3.98 -18.85 7.07
CA VAL A 232 -3.70 -17.45 6.77
C VAL A 232 -4.82 -16.84 5.95
N VAL A 233 -5.28 -17.54 4.92
CA VAL A 233 -6.39 -17.09 4.08
C VAL A 233 -7.66 -16.91 4.93
N ALA A 234 -8.04 -17.89 5.75
CA ALA A 234 -9.21 -17.82 6.61
C ALA A 234 -9.14 -16.63 7.58
N TYR A 235 -8.00 -16.46 8.25
CA TYR A 235 -7.74 -15.33 9.15
C TYR A 235 -7.91 -13.97 8.46
N LEU A 236 -7.35 -13.79 7.27
CA LEU A 236 -7.45 -12.53 6.53
C LEU A 236 -8.88 -12.26 6.02
N LEU A 237 -9.61 -13.29 5.62
CA LEU A 237 -11.01 -13.16 5.21
C LEU A 237 -11.92 -12.73 6.38
N ASP A 238 -11.67 -13.24 7.58
CA ASP A 238 -12.42 -12.82 8.78
C ASP A 238 -12.07 -11.37 9.15
N LEU A 239 -10.80 -10.98 9.05
CA LEU A 239 -10.36 -9.60 9.27
C LEU A 239 -11.00 -8.62 8.27
N LEU A 240 -11.07 -9.01 7.00
CA LEU A 240 -11.73 -8.22 5.94
C LEU A 240 -13.24 -8.08 6.17
N ALA A 241 -13.89 -9.11 6.72
CA ALA A 241 -15.31 -9.01 7.07
C ALA A 241 -15.57 -8.01 8.20
N ASP A 242 -14.69 -7.97 9.21
CA ASP A 242 -14.78 -6.96 10.27
C ASP A 242 -14.60 -5.54 9.69
N LEU A 243 -13.61 -5.37 8.82
CA LEU A 243 -13.33 -4.09 8.17
C LEU A 243 -14.50 -3.64 7.27
N ALA A 244 -15.09 -4.56 6.52
CA ALA A 244 -16.24 -4.30 5.64
C ALA A 244 -17.53 -3.89 6.38
N SER A 245 -17.55 -4.04 7.71
CA SER A 245 -18.68 -3.60 8.54
C SER A 245 -18.68 -2.10 8.86
N TYR A 246 -17.57 -1.41 8.57
CA TYR A 246 -17.46 0.04 8.75
C TYR A 246 -18.15 0.81 7.61
N ASP A 247 -18.56 2.05 7.88
CA ASP A 247 -19.13 2.96 6.88
C ASP A 247 -18.00 3.56 6.00
N LEU A 248 -17.50 2.74 5.09
CA LEU A 248 -16.41 3.02 4.17
C LEU A 248 -16.92 3.12 2.73
N ASP A 249 -16.17 3.82 1.88
CA ASP A 249 -16.37 3.82 0.42
C ASP A 249 -15.61 2.69 -0.28
N GLY A 250 -14.59 2.12 0.39
CA GLY A 250 -13.90 0.95 -0.12
C GLY A 250 -12.76 0.43 0.76
N ILE A 251 -12.20 -0.71 0.32
CA ILE A 251 -11.08 -1.40 0.97
C ILE A 251 -9.99 -1.64 -0.07
N ILE A 252 -8.75 -1.26 0.26
CA ILE A 252 -7.58 -1.42 -0.59
C ILE A 252 -6.58 -2.37 0.07
N LEU A 253 -6.25 -3.45 -0.62
CA LEU A 253 -5.23 -4.40 -0.18
C LEU A 253 -3.84 -3.90 -0.62
N ASP A 254 -3.03 -3.43 0.33
CA ASP A 254 -1.60 -3.22 0.13
C ASP A 254 -0.84 -4.49 0.51
N ARG A 255 0.38 -4.67 -0.03
CA ARG A 255 1.25 -5.83 0.20
C ARG A 255 0.53 -7.20 0.12
N CYS A 256 -0.48 -7.28 -0.75
CA CYS A 256 -1.15 -8.54 -1.11
C CYS A 256 -0.27 -9.30 -2.11
N ARG A 257 0.86 -9.81 -1.62
CA ARG A 257 1.94 -10.41 -2.41
C ARG A 257 2.81 -11.33 -1.56
N TYR A 258 3.72 -12.05 -2.20
CA TYR A 258 4.80 -12.74 -1.51
C TYR A 258 5.78 -11.75 -0.87
N ASP A 259 6.66 -12.25 0.00
CA ASP A 259 7.57 -11.44 0.79
C ASP A 259 8.68 -10.76 -0.05
N ASP A 260 9.47 -9.92 0.63
CA ASP A 260 10.52 -9.11 0.01
C ASP A 260 11.75 -9.91 -0.45
N ASN A 261 11.78 -11.24 -0.21
CA ASN A 261 12.78 -12.14 -0.80
C ASN A 261 12.38 -12.61 -2.21
N GLU A 262 11.24 -12.16 -2.72
CA GLU A 262 10.79 -12.27 -4.09
C GLU A 262 10.79 -13.73 -4.63
N LEU A 263 11.62 -14.06 -5.63
CA LEU A 263 11.69 -15.41 -6.22
C LEU A 263 12.20 -16.48 -5.24
N GLN A 264 12.84 -16.07 -4.15
CA GLN A 264 13.35 -16.98 -3.12
C GLN A 264 12.26 -17.43 -2.13
N SER A 265 10.99 -17.01 -2.27
CA SER A 265 9.87 -17.39 -1.39
C SER A 265 8.58 -17.69 -2.15
N ASP A 266 7.59 -18.43 -1.62
CA ASP A 266 7.65 -19.20 -0.38
C ASP A 266 7.94 -20.68 -0.70
N PHE A 267 8.95 -21.25 -0.04
CA PHE A 267 9.35 -22.64 -0.24
C PHE A 267 9.03 -23.53 0.97
N SER A 268 7.94 -23.22 1.70
CA SER A 268 7.43 -24.06 2.78
C SER A 268 6.89 -25.41 2.28
N ASP A 269 6.70 -26.34 3.19
CA ASP A 269 6.05 -27.63 2.88
C ASP A 269 4.62 -27.45 2.35
N VAL A 270 3.89 -26.43 2.87
CA VAL A 270 2.53 -26.09 2.37
C VAL A 270 2.56 -25.68 0.91
N SER A 271 3.49 -24.80 0.54
CA SER A 271 3.67 -24.37 -0.85
C SER A 271 4.13 -25.51 -1.75
N ARG A 272 5.00 -26.39 -1.24
CA ARG A 272 5.40 -27.61 -1.95
C ARG A 272 4.22 -28.51 -2.28
N GLU A 273 3.43 -28.86 -1.26
CA GLU A 273 2.28 -29.76 -1.45
C GLU A 273 1.27 -29.21 -2.44
N LYS A 274 0.96 -27.93 -2.35
CA LYS A 274 0.03 -27.25 -3.26
C LYS A 274 0.58 -27.12 -4.68
N PHE A 275 1.88 -26.84 -4.83
CA PHE A 275 2.52 -26.78 -6.14
C PHE A 275 2.60 -28.16 -6.81
N GLU A 276 2.99 -29.21 -6.07
CA GLU A 276 2.99 -30.58 -6.56
C GLU A 276 1.59 -31.02 -7.02
N ALA A 277 0.55 -30.64 -6.27
CA ALA A 277 -0.85 -30.88 -6.66
C ALA A 277 -1.22 -30.12 -7.93
N TYR A 278 -0.77 -28.86 -8.06
CA TYR A 278 -1.02 -28.00 -9.22
C TYR A 278 -0.40 -28.57 -10.51
N ILE A 279 0.87 -29.01 -10.45
CA ILE A 279 1.55 -29.59 -11.62
C ILE A 279 1.24 -31.09 -11.86
N GLY A 280 0.54 -31.73 -10.91
CA GLY A 280 0.16 -33.14 -11.00
C GLY A 280 1.32 -34.13 -10.84
N SER A 281 2.45 -33.71 -10.29
CA SER A 281 3.64 -34.54 -10.11
C SER A 281 4.44 -34.14 -8.87
N LYS A 282 5.21 -35.09 -8.31
CA LYS A 282 6.11 -34.85 -7.19
C LYS A 282 7.42 -34.22 -7.68
N ILE A 283 8.02 -33.37 -6.85
CA ILE A 283 9.32 -32.78 -7.07
C ILE A 283 10.35 -33.57 -6.25
N GLU A 284 11.32 -34.17 -6.93
CA GLU A 284 12.29 -35.06 -6.28
C GLU A 284 13.27 -34.27 -5.40
N ASN A 285 13.82 -33.19 -5.92
CA ASN A 285 14.78 -32.34 -5.21
C ASN A 285 14.16 -30.96 -4.92
N TRP A 286 13.37 -30.86 -3.85
CA TRP A 286 12.77 -29.59 -3.42
C TRP A 286 13.77 -28.76 -2.62
N PRO A 287 13.97 -27.46 -2.90
CA PRO A 287 13.40 -26.67 -4.01
C PRO A 287 14.31 -26.65 -5.26
N ASP A 288 15.40 -27.41 -5.30
CA ASP A 288 16.51 -27.30 -6.26
C ASP A 288 16.06 -27.53 -7.72
N ASP A 289 15.03 -28.37 -7.94
CA ASP A 289 14.47 -28.58 -9.27
C ASP A 289 13.74 -27.34 -9.83
N ILE A 290 13.44 -26.34 -8.98
CA ILE A 290 12.86 -25.06 -9.35
C ILE A 290 13.94 -23.97 -9.35
N PHE A 291 14.54 -23.72 -8.19
CA PHE A 291 15.61 -22.77 -7.98
C PHE A 291 16.74 -23.39 -7.15
N ALA A 292 17.94 -23.30 -7.64
CA ALA A 292 19.13 -23.66 -6.86
C ALA A 292 19.20 -22.85 -5.54
N PRO A 293 19.87 -23.38 -4.50
CA PRO A 293 19.99 -22.69 -3.22
C PRO A 293 20.45 -21.23 -3.36
N GLY A 294 19.64 -20.30 -2.85
CA GLY A 294 19.93 -18.86 -2.88
C GLY A 294 19.80 -18.18 -4.23
N ALA A 295 19.27 -18.87 -5.25
CA ALA A 295 19.02 -18.23 -6.54
C ALA A 295 17.91 -17.19 -6.42
N ASP A 296 18.17 -15.98 -6.90
CA ASP A 296 17.29 -14.80 -6.87
C ASP A 296 16.88 -14.33 -8.28
N ALA A 297 17.22 -15.07 -9.31
CA ALA A 297 16.94 -14.75 -10.70
C ALA A 297 16.57 -16.01 -11.52
N LEU A 298 15.83 -15.76 -12.60
CA LEU A 298 15.49 -16.81 -13.55
C LEU A 298 16.70 -17.28 -14.34
N THR A 299 16.74 -18.57 -14.67
CA THR A 299 17.70 -19.11 -15.65
C THR A 299 17.27 -18.72 -17.07
N GLY A 300 17.92 -17.73 -17.62
CA GLY A 300 17.53 -17.16 -18.92
C GLY A 300 16.15 -16.50 -18.87
N ASN A 301 15.20 -17.00 -19.68
CA ASN A 301 13.80 -16.57 -19.61
C ASN A 301 12.94 -17.44 -18.66
N GLY A 302 13.56 -18.19 -17.79
CA GLY A 302 12.93 -19.20 -16.93
C GLY A 302 12.89 -20.58 -17.56
N THR A 303 13.26 -21.61 -16.78
CA THR A 303 13.00 -23.02 -17.14
C THR A 303 11.49 -23.27 -17.11
N GLU A 304 11.02 -24.35 -17.70
CA GLU A 304 9.58 -24.72 -17.65
C GLU A 304 9.08 -24.83 -16.20
N MET A 305 9.91 -25.38 -15.29
CA MET A 305 9.55 -25.51 -13.89
C MET A 305 9.48 -24.14 -13.20
N GLN A 306 10.43 -23.23 -13.49
CA GLN A 306 10.41 -21.86 -12.98
C GLN A 306 9.18 -21.09 -13.45
N LYS A 307 8.80 -21.23 -14.73
CA LYS A 307 7.60 -20.58 -15.26
C LYS A 307 6.32 -21.11 -14.60
N LYS A 308 6.24 -22.44 -14.41
CA LYS A 308 5.10 -23.04 -13.68
C LYS A 308 5.05 -22.63 -12.22
N TRP A 309 6.20 -22.43 -11.57
CA TRP A 309 6.26 -21.90 -10.22
C TRP A 309 5.74 -20.46 -10.14
N MET A 310 6.14 -19.58 -11.06
CA MET A 310 5.63 -18.21 -11.13
C MET A 310 4.12 -18.17 -11.41
N GLU A 311 3.64 -19.02 -12.31
CA GLU A 311 2.21 -19.18 -12.61
C GLU A 311 1.43 -19.62 -11.37
N PHE A 312 1.94 -20.62 -10.64
CA PHE A 312 1.35 -21.09 -9.39
C PHE A 312 1.28 -19.99 -8.32
N ARG A 313 2.35 -19.22 -8.17
CA ARG A 313 2.36 -18.09 -7.21
C ARG A 313 1.32 -17.03 -7.59
N ALA A 314 1.22 -16.69 -8.88
CA ALA A 314 0.19 -15.79 -9.38
C ALA A 314 -1.22 -16.34 -9.10
N LYS A 315 -1.44 -17.65 -9.33
CA LYS A 315 -2.70 -18.33 -8.99
C LYS A 315 -3.05 -18.21 -7.50
N VAL A 316 -2.10 -18.40 -6.61
CA VAL A 316 -2.33 -18.30 -5.16
C VAL A 316 -2.84 -16.92 -4.76
N ILE A 317 -2.25 -15.85 -5.31
CA ILE A 317 -2.69 -14.48 -5.04
C ILE A 317 -4.03 -14.19 -5.71
N HIS A 318 -4.23 -14.63 -6.96
CA HIS A 318 -5.51 -14.52 -7.67
C HIS A 318 -6.65 -15.16 -6.86
N ASP A 319 -6.50 -16.41 -6.44
CA ASP A 319 -7.52 -17.13 -5.68
C ASP A 319 -7.81 -16.47 -4.31
N PHE A 320 -6.83 -15.80 -3.73
CA PHE A 320 -7.03 -15.03 -2.50
C PHE A 320 -7.83 -13.75 -2.79
N ILE A 321 -7.48 -13.00 -3.84
CA ILE A 321 -8.17 -11.76 -4.24
C ILE A 321 -9.65 -12.05 -4.56
N GLU A 322 -9.94 -13.10 -5.32
CA GLU A 322 -11.31 -13.54 -5.62
C GLU A 322 -12.11 -13.78 -4.33
N LYS A 323 -11.57 -14.61 -3.41
CA LYS A 323 -12.22 -14.88 -2.12
C LYS A 323 -12.37 -13.65 -1.25
N ALA A 324 -11.40 -12.75 -1.27
CA ALA A 324 -11.43 -11.51 -0.50
C ALA A 324 -12.51 -10.55 -1.02
N SER A 325 -12.62 -10.40 -2.34
CA SER A 325 -13.68 -9.65 -3.01
C SER A 325 -15.06 -10.20 -2.63
N ASP A 326 -15.27 -11.51 -2.80
CA ASP A 326 -16.51 -12.20 -2.43
C ASP A 326 -16.86 -11.99 -0.94
N ARG A 327 -15.84 -12.07 -0.07
CA ARG A 327 -16.04 -11.91 1.38
C ARG A 327 -16.45 -10.49 1.74
N VAL A 328 -15.79 -9.48 1.18
CA VAL A 328 -16.13 -8.06 1.40
C VAL A 328 -17.55 -7.78 0.91
N HIS A 329 -17.89 -8.15 -0.32
CA HIS A 329 -19.21 -7.93 -0.90
C HIS A 329 -20.32 -8.74 -0.21
N SER A 330 -19.99 -9.88 0.41
CA SER A 330 -20.97 -10.62 1.21
C SER A 330 -21.40 -9.87 2.49
N VAL A 331 -20.55 -8.97 3.00
CA VAL A 331 -20.84 -8.14 4.18
C VAL A 331 -21.47 -6.81 3.74
N ASN A 332 -20.87 -6.15 2.75
CA ASN A 332 -21.36 -4.89 2.21
C ASN A 332 -21.16 -4.84 0.68
N PRO A 333 -22.20 -5.08 -0.11
CA PRO A 333 -22.12 -5.14 -1.58
C PRO A 333 -21.84 -3.79 -2.24
N ASP A 334 -21.98 -2.67 -1.52
CA ASP A 334 -21.74 -1.33 -2.04
C ASP A 334 -20.29 -0.86 -1.87
N LEU A 335 -19.48 -1.59 -1.08
CA LEU A 335 -18.06 -1.29 -0.90
C LEU A 335 -17.27 -1.56 -2.17
N ARG A 336 -16.41 -0.61 -2.54
CA ARG A 336 -15.42 -0.85 -3.60
C ARG A 336 -14.24 -1.63 -3.02
N PHE A 337 -13.96 -2.78 -3.62
CA PHE A 337 -12.82 -3.61 -3.26
C PHE A 337 -11.69 -3.47 -4.27
N GLY A 338 -10.44 -3.40 -3.81
CA GLY A 338 -9.31 -3.31 -4.72
C GLY A 338 -7.96 -3.53 -4.08
N ALA A 339 -6.91 -3.35 -4.88
CA ALA A 339 -5.54 -3.52 -4.43
C ALA A 339 -4.65 -2.36 -4.89
N TYR A 340 -3.61 -2.07 -4.08
CA TYR A 340 -2.47 -1.27 -4.48
C TYR A 340 -1.39 -2.16 -5.08
N VAL A 341 -0.84 -1.74 -6.22
CA VAL A 341 0.30 -2.38 -6.87
C VAL A 341 1.25 -1.34 -7.48
N GLY A 342 2.53 -1.70 -7.57
CA GLY A 342 3.49 -0.89 -8.32
C GLY A 342 3.27 -0.98 -9.82
N GLY A 343 3.44 0.14 -10.52
CA GLY A 343 3.24 0.23 -11.98
C GLY A 343 4.25 -0.57 -12.83
N TRP A 344 5.27 -1.14 -12.22
CA TRP A 344 6.35 -1.93 -12.88
C TRP A 344 5.97 -3.40 -13.10
N TYR A 345 4.94 -3.61 -13.90
CA TYR A 345 4.41 -4.95 -14.21
C TYR A 345 5.46 -5.92 -14.75
N SER A 346 6.41 -5.41 -15.55
CA SER A 346 7.45 -6.23 -16.19
C SER A 346 8.30 -7.06 -15.22
N SER A 347 8.39 -6.63 -13.96
CA SER A 347 9.12 -7.32 -12.88
C SER A 347 8.23 -7.77 -11.71
N TYR A 348 6.93 -7.46 -11.73
CA TYR A 348 6.06 -7.74 -10.58
C TYR A 348 5.82 -9.24 -10.32
N TYR A 349 6.11 -10.09 -11.32
CA TYR A 349 6.12 -11.54 -11.15
C TYR A 349 7.13 -12.03 -10.08
N TYR A 350 8.18 -11.25 -9.79
CA TYR A 350 9.11 -11.53 -8.69
C TYR A 350 8.37 -11.66 -7.36
N SER A 351 7.37 -10.81 -7.14
CA SER A 351 6.52 -10.83 -5.94
C SER A 351 5.34 -11.80 -6.03
N GLY A 352 5.29 -12.65 -7.07
CA GLY A 352 4.26 -13.67 -7.24
C GLY A 352 2.86 -13.11 -7.58
N VAL A 353 2.80 -11.99 -8.31
CA VAL A 353 1.53 -11.29 -8.58
C VAL A 353 1.34 -11.06 -10.07
N ASN A 354 0.14 -11.38 -10.56
CA ASN A 354 -0.36 -10.96 -11.86
C ASN A 354 -1.57 -10.02 -11.67
N TRP A 355 -1.32 -8.72 -11.63
CA TRP A 355 -2.37 -7.73 -11.44
C TRP A 355 -3.05 -7.25 -12.72
N ALA A 356 -2.71 -7.85 -13.87
CA ALA A 356 -3.36 -7.56 -15.13
C ALA A 356 -4.77 -8.20 -15.23
N SER A 357 -5.53 -7.80 -16.24
CA SER A 357 -6.73 -8.50 -16.66
C SER A 357 -6.38 -9.88 -17.24
N PRO A 358 -7.21 -10.92 -17.05
CA PRO A 358 -7.06 -12.19 -17.76
C PRO A 358 -7.18 -12.07 -19.29
N LYS A 359 -7.71 -10.95 -19.80
CA LYS A 359 -7.75 -10.62 -21.23
C LYS A 359 -6.40 -10.19 -21.81
N TYR A 360 -5.43 -9.81 -20.94
CA TYR A 360 -4.11 -9.41 -21.37
C TYR A 360 -3.20 -10.64 -21.52
N GLU A 361 -2.86 -11.00 -22.77
CA GLU A 361 -1.99 -12.15 -23.07
C GLU A 361 -0.54 -11.87 -22.65
N THR A 362 -0.20 -12.14 -21.40
CA THR A 362 1.13 -11.86 -20.82
C THR A 362 2.24 -12.54 -21.59
N SER A 363 2.07 -13.81 -21.96
CA SER A 363 3.09 -14.60 -22.68
C SER A 363 3.43 -14.07 -24.08
N ALA A 364 2.52 -13.33 -24.72
CA ALA A 364 2.79 -12.68 -25.99
C ALA A 364 3.84 -11.55 -25.87
N ASN A 365 3.94 -10.95 -24.68
CA ASN A 365 4.84 -9.81 -24.40
C ASN A 365 6.05 -10.17 -23.54
N TYR A 366 5.92 -11.22 -22.71
CA TYR A 366 6.92 -11.62 -21.71
C TYR A 366 7.29 -13.10 -21.84
N ARG A 367 8.53 -13.38 -22.19
CA ARG A 367 9.00 -14.76 -22.42
C ARG A 367 9.10 -15.63 -21.16
N TRP A 368 9.08 -14.99 -20.00
CA TRP A 368 9.07 -15.69 -18.72
C TRP A 368 7.71 -16.26 -18.34
N ALA A 369 6.63 -15.75 -18.93
CA ALA A 369 5.28 -16.24 -18.68
C ALA A 369 5.00 -17.52 -19.44
N THR A 370 4.18 -18.40 -18.85
CA THR A 370 3.54 -19.53 -19.53
C THR A 370 2.40 -19.05 -20.42
N PRO A 371 1.92 -19.84 -21.37
CA PRO A 371 0.72 -19.49 -22.14
C PRO A 371 -0.52 -19.21 -21.26
N ASP A 372 -0.64 -19.91 -20.14
CA ASP A 372 -1.82 -19.84 -19.25
C ASP A 372 -1.65 -18.81 -18.11
N TYR A 373 -0.51 -18.10 -18.03
CA TYR A 373 -0.23 -17.14 -16.94
C TYR A 373 -1.29 -16.03 -16.82
N ASN A 374 -1.88 -15.61 -17.93
CA ASN A 374 -2.92 -14.57 -17.93
C ASN A 374 -4.23 -15.03 -17.26
N GLU A 375 -4.52 -16.34 -17.18
CA GLU A 375 -5.70 -16.86 -16.48
C GLU A 375 -5.70 -16.49 -14.99
N TYR A 376 -4.53 -16.18 -14.43
CA TYR A 376 -4.36 -15.77 -13.05
C TYR A 376 -4.14 -14.25 -12.88
N GLY A 377 -4.55 -13.48 -13.88
CA GLY A 377 -4.74 -12.05 -13.75
C GLY A 377 -6.00 -11.76 -12.94
N TYR A 378 -5.95 -10.82 -11.97
CA TYR A 378 -7.06 -10.62 -11.03
C TYR A 378 -7.77 -9.27 -11.14
N ALA A 379 -7.48 -8.48 -12.16
CA ALA A 379 -8.08 -7.15 -12.31
C ALA A 379 -9.62 -7.17 -12.34
N ASP A 380 -10.22 -8.21 -12.91
CA ASP A 380 -11.65 -8.40 -13.02
C ASP A 380 -12.35 -8.79 -11.70
N HIS A 381 -11.59 -9.11 -10.65
CA HIS A 381 -12.10 -9.33 -9.29
C HIS A 381 -12.08 -8.03 -8.43
N CYS A 382 -11.63 -6.90 -8.99
CA CYS A 382 -11.51 -5.62 -8.30
C CYS A 382 -12.48 -4.58 -8.87
N ASP A 383 -12.99 -3.68 -8.01
CA ASP A 383 -13.81 -2.54 -8.39
C ASP A 383 -12.97 -1.28 -8.63
N ILE A 384 -11.73 -1.27 -8.11
CA ILE A 384 -10.76 -0.18 -8.27
C ILE A 384 -9.34 -0.72 -8.09
N MET A 385 -8.40 -0.20 -8.87
CA MET A 385 -6.97 -0.47 -8.65
C MET A 385 -6.20 0.82 -8.35
N ILE A 386 -5.24 0.75 -7.45
CA ILE A 386 -4.35 1.86 -7.12
C ILE A 386 -2.95 1.53 -7.65
N ILE A 387 -2.44 2.38 -8.56
CA ILE A 387 -1.19 2.12 -9.28
C ILE A 387 -0.10 3.08 -8.82
N GLY A 388 0.92 2.56 -8.16
CA GLY A 388 2.12 3.31 -7.78
C GLY A 388 2.90 3.73 -9.03
N ALA A 389 2.74 4.97 -9.45
CA ALA A 389 3.50 5.58 -10.54
C ALA A 389 4.79 6.22 -10.01
N TYR A 390 5.57 5.44 -9.26
CA TYR A 390 6.73 5.92 -8.50
C TYR A 390 7.95 6.12 -9.39
N ALA A 391 8.04 7.30 -9.98
CA ALA A 391 9.16 7.71 -10.81
C ALA A 391 9.83 8.96 -10.23
N SER A 392 11.06 9.23 -10.66
CA SER A 392 11.80 10.42 -10.21
C SER A 392 11.17 11.72 -10.73
N THR A 393 11.53 12.86 -10.10
CA THR A 393 11.11 14.21 -10.50
C THR A 393 11.41 14.54 -11.96
N SER A 394 12.41 13.91 -12.57
CA SER A 394 12.78 14.08 -13.98
C SER A 394 12.01 13.15 -14.94
N LYS A 395 11.13 12.29 -14.44
CA LYS A 395 10.43 11.24 -15.17
C LYS A 395 8.91 11.34 -15.05
N ILE A 396 8.36 12.55 -15.19
CA ILE A 396 6.90 12.78 -15.09
C ILE A 396 6.21 12.30 -16.37
N TYR A 397 6.59 12.82 -17.54
CA TYR A 397 5.98 12.47 -18.81
C TYR A 397 6.77 11.41 -19.57
N GLY A 398 6.08 10.58 -20.33
CA GLY A 398 6.63 9.58 -21.22
C GLY A 398 5.67 8.46 -21.56
N SER A 399 6.02 7.67 -22.58
CA SER A 399 5.24 6.49 -22.99
C SER A 399 5.77 5.17 -22.44
N GLY A 400 7.02 5.17 -21.94
CA GLY A 400 7.67 3.97 -21.40
C GLY A 400 7.37 3.77 -19.93
N GLU A 401 7.39 2.54 -19.50
CA GLU A 401 7.52 2.16 -18.09
C GLU A 401 8.65 3.01 -17.45
N TRP A 402 8.56 3.31 -16.16
CA TRP A 402 9.48 4.16 -15.40
C TRP A 402 9.35 5.70 -15.68
N THR A 403 8.20 6.10 -16.20
CA THR A 403 7.72 7.48 -16.09
C THR A 403 6.35 7.47 -15.42
N MET A 404 5.95 8.54 -14.70
CA MET A 404 4.65 8.58 -14.01
C MET A 404 3.50 8.36 -15.00
N GLN A 405 3.51 9.11 -16.11
CA GLN A 405 2.50 8.95 -17.17
C GLN A 405 2.56 7.57 -17.83
N GLY A 406 3.76 7.02 -18.04
CA GLY A 406 3.97 5.74 -18.70
C GLY A 406 3.47 4.57 -17.85
N PHE A 407 3.64 4.61 -16.54
CA PHE A 407 3.06 3.62 -15.62
C PHE A 407 1.52 3.60 -15.70
N CYS A 408 0.88 4.78 -15.68
CA CYS A 408 -0.58 4.87 -15.78
C CYS A 408 -1.08 4.36 -17.15
N ARG A 409 -0.48 4.77 -18.26
CA ARG A 409 -0.84 4.28 -19.60
C ARG A 409 -0.62 2.77 -19.76
N ARG A 410 0.42 2.25 -19.12
CA ARG A 410 0.67 0.81 -19.14
C ARG A 410 -0.40 0.07 -18.36
N ALA A 411 -0.81 0.57 -17.21
CA ALA A 411 -1.90 0.01 -16.42
C ALA A 411 -3.21 -0.04 -17.20
N GLU A 412 -3.57 1.01 -17.91
CA GLU A 412 -4.76 1.01 -18.79
C GLU A 412 -4.73 -0.14 -19.81
N THR A 413 -3.57 -0.37 -20.44
CA THR A 413 -3.38 -1.49 -21.38
C THR A 413 -3.53 -2.85 -20.70
N LEU A 414 -2.94 -3.00 -19.50
CA LEU A 414 -2.92 -4.25 -18.75
C LEU A 414 -4.30 -4.62 -18.20
N PHE A 415 -5.09 -3.62 -17.78
CA PHE A 415 -6.45 -3.84 -17.29
C PHE A 415 -7.47 -4.16 -18.39
N ALA A 416 -7.18 -3.81 -19.62
CA ALA A 416 -8.04 -4.10 -20.77
C ALA A 416 -9.53 -3.72 -20.56
N GLY A 417 -9.79 -2.70 -19.75
CA GLY A 417 -11.12 -2.17 -19.44
C GLY A 417 -11.89 -2.92 -18.35
N ASP A 418 -11.31 -3.91 -17.68
CA ASP A 418 -12.00 -4.69 -16.64
C ASP A 418 -12.17 -3.92 -15.33
N VAL A 419 -11.24 -3.04 -15.00
CA VAL A 419 -11.26 -2.29 -13.74
C VAL A 419 -10.86 -0.84 -13.95
N PRO A 420 -11.56 0.13 -13.33
CA PRO A 420 -11.08 1.50 -13.26
C PRO A 420 -9.91 1.62 -12.29
N PHE A 421 -9.03 2.61 -12.52
CA PHE A 421 -7.85 2.77 -11.68
C PHE A 421 -7.44 4.22 -11.45
N VAL A 422 -6.72 4.41 -10.35
CA VAL A 422 -6.08 5.65 -9.90
C VAL A 422 -4.58 5.45 -9.94
N GLY A 423 -3.85 6.31 -10.62
CA GLY A 423 -2.39 6.26 -10.65
C GLY A 423 -1.78 7.46 -9.93
N GLY A 424 -0.65 7.27 -9.22
CA GLY A 424 -0.06 8.40 -8.53
C GLY A 424 1.37 8.19 -8.04
N PRO A 425 2.08 9.31 -7.76
CA PRO A 425 3.47 9.32 -7.36
C PRO A 425 3.66 9.11 -5.85
N ASP A 426 4.87 8.71 -5.49
CA ASP A 426 5.43 8.93 -4.16
C ASP A 426 6.20 10.26 -4.18
N ILE A 427 5.66 11.27 -3.48
CA ILE A 427 6.20 12.63 -3.44
C ILE A 427 7.17 12.90 -2.29
N GLY A 428 7.60 11.85 -1.61
CA GLY A 428 8.53 11.95 -0.50
C GLY A 428 9.76 11.06 -0.63
N ASN A 429 9.59 9.85 -1.17
CA ASN A 429 10.65 8.84 -1.20
C ASN A 429 11.21 8.61 -2.60
N SER A 430 10.46 8.94 -3.66
CA SER A 430 10.98 8.82 -5.03
C SER A 430 12.12 9.80 -5.30
N SER A 431 13.05 9.37 -6.14
CA SER A 431 14.28 10.14 -6.42
C SER A 431 13.98 11.57 -6.87
N GLY A 432 14.56 12.52 -6.15
CA GLY A 432 14.41 13.96 -6.34
C GLY A 432 13.32 14.60 -5.47
N PHE A 433 12.50 13.81 -4.75
CA PHE A 433 11.51 14.32 -3.80
C PHE A 433 12.01 14.33 -2.34
N GLU A 434 13.05 13.59 -2.01
CA GLU A 434 13.49 13.28 -0.64
C GLU A 434 13.86 14.51 0.20
N LYS A 435 14.03 15.66 -0.44
CA LYS A 435 14.41 16.91 0.23
C LYS A 435 13.33 17.98 0.19
N GLY A 436 12.16 17.65 -0.37
CA GLY A 436 11.11 18.64 -0.59
C GLY A 436 11.46 19.68 -1.67
N GLY A 437 10.71 20.80 -1.69
CA GLY A 437 10.94 21.90 -2.62
C GLY A 437 10.46 21.64 -4.06
N GLN A 438 9.66 20.60 -4.27
CA GLN A 438 9.19 20.16 -5.58
C GLN A 438 7.73 20.60 -5.88
N GLY A 439 7.17 21.52 -5.11
CA GLY A 439 5.80 22.00 -5.28
C GLY A 439 5.50 22.50 -6.70
N HIS A 440 6.47 23.14 -7.34
CA HIS A 440 6.36 23.61 -8.72
C HIS A 440 6.10 22.52 -9.76
N LEU A 441 6.34 21.24 -9.43
CA LEU A 441 6.07 20.09 -10.29
C LEU A 441 4.62 19.58 -10.18
N MET A 442 3.87 19.97 -9.16
CA MET A 442 2.53 19.42 -8.88
C MET A 442 1.57 19.56 -10.07
N PRO A 443 1.52 20.70 -10.81
CA PRO A 443 0.66 20.79 -12.00
C PRO A 443 1.00 19.75 -13.07
N SER A 444 2.29 19.50 -13.32
CA SER A 444 2.73 18.51 -14.32
C SER A 444 2.45 17.08 -13.87
N ILE A 445 2.59 16.80 -12.57
CA ILE A 445 2.31 15.49 -11.98
C ILE A 445 0.81 15.17 -12.04
N VAL A 446 -0.03 16.14 -11.66
CA VAL A 446 -1.49 16.01 -11.75
C VAL A 446 -1.91 15.76 -13.20
N ASP A 447 -1.44 16.57 -14.14
CA ASP A 447 -1.74 16.37 -15.56
C ASP A 447 -1.31 14.99 -16.06
N ALA A 448 -0.08 14.56 -15.77
CA ALA A 448 0.46 13.28 -16.22
C ALA A 448 -0.29 12.06 -15.68
N CYS A 449 -0.65 12.09 -14.39
CA CYS A 449 -1.30 10.95 -13.73
C CYS A 449 -2.81 10.91 -13.98
N ILE A 450 -3.53 12.03 -13.79
CA ILE A 450 -4.99 12.05 -13.86
C ILE A 450 -5.52 11.82 -15.28
N ASN A 451 -4.80 12.34 -16.29
CA ASN A 451 -5.21 12.16 -17.69
C ASN A 451 -4.85 10.78 -18.25
N ALA A 452 -3.87 10.10 -17.65
CA ALA A 452 -3.46 8.75 -18.05
C ALA A 452 -4.13 7.63 -17.22
N SER A 453 -4.94 7.97 -16.25
CA SER A 453 -5.70 7.02 -15.41
C SER A 453 -7.20 7.15 -15.71
N THR A 454 -7.94 6.05 -15.57
CA THR A 454 -9.38 6.05 -15.90
C THR A 454 -10.22 6.70 -14.81
N GLU A 455 -9.90 6.48 -13.53
CA GLU A 455 -10.71 6.95 -12.40
C GLU A 455 -10.16 8.22 -11.75
N GLY A 456 -8.84 8.43 -11.72
CA GLY A 456 -8.26 9.59 -11.05
C GLY A 456 -6.79 9.43 -10.73
N MET A 457 -6.36 10.13 -9.67
CA MET A 457 -5.00 10.05 -9.18
C MET A 457 -4.93 10.02 -7.65
N PHE A 458 -3.77 9.61 -7.12
CA PHE A 458 -3.49 9.73 -5.69
C PHE A 458 -2.09 10.30 -5.44
N PHE A 459 -1.87 10.81 -4.24
CA PHE A 459 -0.53 11.14 -3.73
C PHE A 459 -0.17 10.23 -2.56
N PHE A 460 1.01 9.63 -2.60
CA PHE A 460 1.67 9.00 -1.47
C PHE A 460 2.73 9.94 -0.93
N ASP A 461 2.66 10.47 0.28
CA ASP A 461 1.56 10.37 1.22
C ASP A 461 1.34 11.71 1.94
N LEU A 462 0.33 11.76 2.82
CA LEU A 462 -0.05 12.97 3.56
C LEU A 462 1.09 13.55 4.42
N CYS A 463 1.93 12.70 5.04
CA CYS A 463 3.03 13.20 5.87
C CYS A 463 4.01 14.06 5.06
N HIS A 464 4.24 13.73 3.79
CA HIS A 464 5.11 14.51 2.91
C HIS A 464 4.45 15.81 2.44
N ILE A 465 3.12 15.81 2.22
CA ILE A 465 2.38 17.06 1.94
C ILE A 465 2.54 18.03 3.12
N LYS A 466 2.37 17.54 4.35
CA LYS A 466 2.52 18.32 5.60
C LYS A 466 3.97 18.77 5.79
N MET A 467 4.92 17.86 5.63
CA MET A 467 6.34 18.09 5.87
C MET A 467 6.96 19.14 4.94
N TYR A 468 6.57 19.10 3.65
CA TYR A 468 7.12 19.97 2.62
C TYR A 468 6.21 21.13 2.25
N ASP A 469 5.09 21.27 2.97
CA ASP A 469 4.05 22.31 2.77
C ASP A 469 3.58 22.43 1.32
N TYR A 470 3.21 21.29 0.72
CA TYR A 470 2.74 21.21 -0.67
C TYR A 470 1.25 21.57 -0.86
N TRP A 471 0.56 22.03 0.17
CA TRP A 471 -0.88 22.25 0.15
C TRP A 471 -1.33 23.20 -0.96
N ASP A 472 -0.72 24.39 -1.03
CA ASP A 472 -1.09 25.41 -2.02
C ASP A 472 -0.69 25.03 -3.44
N ASP A 473 0.44 24.33 -3.60
CA ASP A 473 0.91 23.82 -4.89
C ASP A 473 -0.07 22.78 -5.46
N ILE A 474 -0.50 21.82 -4.61
CA ILE A 474 -1.47 20.78 -4.97
C ILE A 474 -2.84 21.41 -5.26
N LYS A 475 -3.29 22.35 -4.41
CA LYS A 475 -4.53 23.06 -4.64
C LYS A 475 -4.52 23.78 -5.99
N THR A 476 -3.47 24.50 -6.29
CA THR A 476 -3.29 25.18 -7.58
C THR A 476 -3.35 24.20 -8.76
N ALA A 477 -2.71 23.03 -8.62
CA ALA A 477 -2.73 21.98 -9.63
C ALA A 477 -4.15 21.40 -9.85
N PHE A 478 -4.88 21.13 -8.77
CA PHE A 478 -6.25 20.63 -8.84
C PHE A 478 -7.23 21.67 -9.39
N ASP A 479 -7.12 22.96 -8.97
CA ASP A 479 -7.92 24.05 -9.52
C ASP A 479 -7.66 24.20 -11.04
N GLY A 480 -6.41 24.09 -11.46
CA GLY A 480 -6.04 24.08 -12.88
C GLY A 480 -6.66 22.93 -13.67
N TYR A 481 -6.67 21.73 -13.09
CA TYR A 481 -7.35 20.57 -13.69
C TYR A 481 -8.85 20.78 -13.82
N ILE A 482 -9.53 21.22 -12.75
CA ILE A 482 -10.97 21.41 -12.72
C ILE A 482 -11.42 22.52 -13.69
N ASN A 483 -10.67 23.62 -13.80
CA ASN A 483 -10.97 24.72 -14.71
C ASN A 483 -10.82 24.35 -16.21
N ASN A 484 -10.19 23.21 -16.51
CA ASN A 484 -10.01 22.71 -17.87
C ASN A 484 -10.98 21.58 -18.25
N LEU A 485 -11.91 21.20 -17.37
CA LEU A 485 -12.99 20.25 -17.66
C LEU A 485 -14.11 20.89 -18.49
#